data_f23dee0b2736794dd3fdc43eb245c3e4
#
_entry.id   f23dee0b2736794dd3fdc43eb245c3e4
#
_cell.length_a   1.000
_cell.length_b   1.000
_cell.length_c   1.000
_cell.angle_alpha   90.00
_cell.angle_beta   90.00
_cell.angle_gamma   90.00
#
_symmetry.space_group_name_H-M   'P 1'
#
loop_
_entity.id
_entity.type
_entity.pdbx_description
1 polymer ?
#
loop_
_entity_poly.entity_id
_entity_poly.type
_entity_poly.pdbx_seq_one_letter_code
_entity_poly.pdbx_strand_id
1 'polypeptide(L)'
;MTNILHVTASIRSEESVSRKLGNKLVEKIGQGTDASILTRDLAANDLPLIDADRFAANLTPPAERDEKQQALADVADALIAELQAADTLVLSLPVYNFTMPSTLKAWADLVARAGTTFRYTESGPEGLLTGKKAYVVIASGGTPIGSEIDFLTPWLRHFLGFLGITDVEIIAADGIMGIDGEQKIEAAAQTIETLAA
;
A
#
# COMPACT_ATOMS: atom_id res chain seq x y z
N MET A 1 19.12 10.74 -1.80
CA MET A 1 18.70 9.51 -1.10
C MET A 1 17.21 9.37 -1.32
N THR A 2 16.76 8.29 -1.91
CA THR A 2 15.33 8.04 -2.17
C THR A 2 14.82 7.03 -1.15
N ASN A 3 13.75 7.36 -0.43
CA ASN A 3 13.15 6.46 0.56
C ASN A 3 12.01 5.67 -0.09
N ILE A 4 12.12 4.36 -0.10
CA ILE A 4 11.12 3.43 -0.65
C ILE A 4 10.43 2.72 0.49
N LEU A 5 9.11 2.85 0.61
CA LEU A 5 8.29 2.02 1.48
C LEU A 5 7.65 0.89 0.66
N HIS A 6 8.07 -0.35 0.93
CA HIS A 6 7.52 -1.53 0.30
C HIS A 6 6.51 -2.22 1.23
N VAL A 7 5.23 -2.10 0.94
CA VAL A 7 4.13 -2.73 1.68
C VAL A 7 3.70 -4.01 0.99
N THR A 8 3.75 -5.13 1.70
CA THR A 8 3.32 -6.44 1.19
C THR A 8 2.14 -6.97 2.00
N ALA A 9 1.17 -7.64 1.35
CA ALA A 9 -0.05 -8.10 2.02
C ALA A 9 -0.43 -9.56 1.70
N SER A 10 0.42 -10.29 0.97
CA SER A 10 0.13 -11.69 0.64
C SER A 10 0.37 -12.61 1.84
N ILE A 11 -0.58 -13.51 2.12
CA ILE A 11 -0.42 -14.59 3.12
C ILE A 11 0.54 -15.69 2.64
N ARG A 12 0.84 -15.74 1.33
CA ARG A 12 1.86 -16.64 0.77
C ARG A 12 3.22 -15.95 0.92
N SER A 13 4.16 -16.62 1.55
CA SER A 13 5.52 -16.09 1.72
C SER A 13 6.32 -16.09 0.42
N GLU A 14 7.19 -17.05 0.24
CA GLU A 14 8.11 -17.13 -0.90
C GLU A 14 7.44 -17.48 -2.24
N GLU A 15 6.28 -18.14 -2.21
CA GLU A 15 5.53 -18.50 -3.43
C GLU A 15 4.59 -17.39 -3.93
N SER A 16 4.57 -16.25 -3.27
CA SER A 16 3.70 -15.15 -3.66
C SER A 16 4.19 -14.46 -4.93
N VAL A 17 3.39 -14.49 -5.98
CA VAL A 17 3.67 -13.78 -7.25
C VAL A 17 3.76 -12.28 -7.02
N SER A 18 2.84 -11.67 -6.26
CA SER A 18 2.88 -10.24 -5.99
C SER A 18 4.13 -9.82 -5.21
N ARG A 19 4.60 -10.65 -4.26
CA ARG A 19 5.85 -10.35 -3.53
C ARG A 19 7.08 -10.46 -4.44
N LYS A 20 7.16 -11.52 -5.26
CA LYS A 20 8.29 -11.70 -6.20
C LYS A 20 8.40 -10.53 -7.18
N LEU A 21 7.28 -10.15 -7.79
CA LEU A 21 7.25 -9.00 -8.71
C LEU A 21 7.52 -7.68 -7.97
N GLY A 22 6.99 -7.49 -6.76
CA GLY A 22 7.24 -6.31 -5.97
C GLY A 22 8.71 -6.17 -5.53
N ASN A 23 9.36 -7.26 -5.13
CA ASN A 23 10.79 -7.27 -4.81
C ASN A 23 11.61 -6.89 -6.05
N LYS A 24 11.29 -7.50 -7.22
CA LYS A 24 11.94 -7.15 -8.49
C LYS A 24 11.78 -5.66 -8.82
N LEU A 25 10.60 -5.10 -8.58
CA LEU A 25 10.35 -3.67 -8.80
C LEU A 25 11.17 -2.80 -7.84
N VAL A 26 11.20 -3.14 -6.55
CA VAL A 26 12.00 -2.39 -5.55
C VAL A 26 13.49 -2.42 -5.90
N GLU A 27 14.01 -3.58 -6.31
CA GLU A 27 15.38 -3.71 -6.81
C GLU A 27 15.62 -2.82 -8.03
N LYS A 28 14.68 -2.83 -9.01
CA LYS A 28 14.79 -2.04 -10.24
C LYS A 28 14.83 -0.54 -9.97
N ILE A 29 13.89 -0.01 -9.18
CA ILE A 29 13.83 1.43 -8.89
C ILE A 29 14.93 1.89 -7.92
N GLY A 30 15.53 0.97 -7.15
CA GLY A 30 16.69 1.24 -6.29
C GLY A 30 18.04 1.21 -7.03
N GLN A 31 18.09 0.63 -8.24
CA GLN A 31 19.34 0.51 -9.01
C GLN A 31 19.89 1.89 -9.38
N GLY A 32 21.18 2.06 -9.12
CA GLY A 32 21.90 3.31 -9.47
C GLY A 32 21.57 4.51 -8.57
N THR A 33 20.79 4.30 -7.52
CA THR A 33 20.42 5.34 -6.52
C THR A 33 20.89 4.94 -5.13
N ASP A 34 21.11 5.94 -4.26
CA ASP A 34 21.28 5.72 -2.82
C ASP A 34 19.89 5.59 -2.18
N ALA A 35 19.24 4.42 -2.38
CA ALA A 35 17.91 4.16 -1.91
C ALA A 35 17.90 3.49 -0.54
N SER A 36 17.08 4.03 0.38
CA SER A 36 16.72 3.37 1.64
C SER A 36 15.41 2.63 1.46
N ILE A 37 15.39 1.32 1.71
CA ILE A 37 14.21 0.48 1.53
C ILE A 37 13.71 0.02 2.90
N LEU A 38 12.48 0.37 3.23
CA LEU A 38 11.75 -0.15 4.37
C LEU A 38 10.65 -1.09 3.87
N THR A 39 10.67 -2.34 4.33
CA THR A 39 9.60 -3.30 4.01
C THR A 39 8.64 -3.45 5.17
N ARG A 40 7.35 -3.24 4.91
CA ARG A 40 6.24 -3.48 5.81
C ARG A 40 5.42 -4.67 5.34
N ASP A 41 5.59 -5.81 6.02
CA ASP A 41 4.79 -7.02 5.74
C ASP A 41 3.53 -7.03 6.61
N LEU A 42 2.38 -6.80 5.99
CA LEU A 42 1.09 -6.76 6.66
C LEU A 42 0.56 -8.15 7.03
N ALA A 43 1.11 -9.21 6.43
CA ALA A 43 0.72 -10.58 6.74
C ALA A 43 1.57 -11.23 7.83
N ALA A 44 2.72 -10.65 8.17
CA ALA A 44 3.63 -11.17 9.19
C ALA A 44 3.34 -10.67 10.60
N ASN A 45 2.60 -9.55 10.72
CA ASN A 45 2.29 -8.93 12.00
C ASN A 45 0.78 -8.66 12.09
N ASP A 46 0.21 -8.96 13.24
CA ASP A 46 -1.19 -8.66 13.51
C ASP A 46 -1.38 -7.15 13.66
N LEU A 47 -1.98 -6.53 12.64
CA LEU A 47 -2.41 -5.15 12.75
C LEU A 47 -3.71 -5.10 13.56
N PRO A 48 -3.81 -4.19 14.54
CA PRO A 48 -5.05 -4.01 15.26
C PRO A 48 -6.14 -3.46 14.33
N LEU A 49 -7.34 -3.95 14.49
CA LEU A 49 -8.51 -3.34 13.85
C LEU A 49 -8.84 -2.02 14.55
N ILE A 50 -9.39 -1.08 13.80
CA ILE A 50 -9.91 0.16 14.37
C ILE A 50 -11.14 -0.15 15.24
N ASP A 51 -11.12 0.34 16.46
CA ASP A 51 -12.24 0.37 17.40
C ASP A 51 -12.44 1.79 17.93
N ALA A 52 -13.45 2.00 18.78
CA ALA A 52 -13.78 3.33 19.29
C ALA A 52 -12.64 3.96 20.11
N ASP A 53 -11.95 3.16 20.94
CA ASP A 53 -10.85 3.64 21.79
C ASP A 53 -9.63 4.05 20.92
N ARG A 54 -9.26 3.22 19.93
CA ARG A 54 -8.19 3.54 18.97
C ARG A 54 -8.54 4.76 18.13
N PHE A 55 -9.78 4.82 17.65
CA PHE A 55 -10.21 5.97 16.87
C PHE A 55 -10.10 7.27 17.67
N ALA A 56 -10.57 7.27 18.92
CA ALA A 56 -10.44 8.41 19.82
C ALA A 56 -8.96 8.77 20.08
N ALA A 57 -8.11 7.77 20.38
CA ALA A 57 -6.68 7.97 20.62
C ALA A 57 -5.97 8.55 19.38
N ASN A 58 -6.33 8.08 18.18
CA ASN A 58 -5.77 8.59 16.92
C ASN A 58 -6.15 10.06 16.64
N LEU A 59 -7.31 10.52 17.11
CA LEU A 59 -7.76 11.92 16.97
C LEU A 59 -7.23 12.84 18.07
N THR A 60 -6.79 12.28 19.20
CA THR A 60 -6.20 13.08 20.29
C THR A 60 -4.79 13.54 19.88
N PRO A 61 -4.49 14.85 19.97
CA PRO A 61 -3.14 15.35 19.70
C PRO A 61 -2.09 14.61 20.55
N PRO A 62 -0.92 14.26 20.02
CA PRO A 62 0.09 13.47 20.74
C PRO A 62 0.48 14.04 22.11
N ALA A 63 0.53 15.38 22.23
CA ALA A 63 0.87 16.05 23.49
C ALA A 63 -0.23 16.02 24.56
N GLU A 64 -1.45 15.60 24.19
CA GLU A 64 -2.62 15.54 25.07
C GLU A 64 -3.03 14.09 25.40
N ARG A 65 -2.34 13.09 24.84
CA ARG A 65 -2.63 11.67 25.07
C ARG A 65 -2.18 11.27 26.47
N ASP A 66 -3.02 10.51 27.15
CA ASP A 66 -2.61 9.71 28.31
C ASP A 66 -1.82 8.46 27.86
N GLU A 67 -1.25 7.72 28.82
CA GLU A 67 -0.45 6.51 28.53
C GLU A 67 -1.25 5.43 27.77
N LYS A 68 -2.54 5.25 28.09
CA LYS A 68 -3.41 4.30 27.37
C LYS A 68 -3.65 4.73 25.94
N GLN A 69 -3.96 6.00 25.72
CA GLN A 69 -4.18 6.55 24.38
C GLN A 69 -2.91 6.50 23.53
N GLN A 70 -1.74 6.78 24.13
CA GLN A 70 -0.47 6.67 23.44
C GLN A 70 -0.22 5.22 22.97
N ALA A 71 -0.37 4.24 23.86
CA ALA A 71 -0.20 2.82 23.51
C ALA A 71 -1.17 2.34 22.41
N LEU A 72 -2.40 2.88 22.40
CA LEU A 72 -3.38 2.59 21.34
C LEU A 72 -3.01 3.23 19.99
N ALA A 73 -2.38 4.40 19.99
CA ALA A 73 -2.02 5.16 18.81
C ALA A 73 -0.65 4.76 18.21
N ASP A 74 0.25 4.17 18.98
CA ASP A 74 1.66 3.90 18.60
C ASP A 74 1.79 3.17 17.26
N VAL A 75 0.95 2.15 17.02
CA VAL A 75 1.00 1.40 15.76
C VAL A 75 0.66 2.29 14.56
N ALA A 76 -0.41 3.08 14.67
CA ALA A 76 -0.83 3.99 13.61
C ALA A 76 0.19 5.13 13.41
N ASP A 77 0.77 5.67 14.50
CA ASP A 77 1.82 6.68 14.45
C ASP A 77 3.05 6.16 13.68
N ALA A 78 3.49 4.94 13.96
CA ALA A 78 4.61 4.31 13.25
C ALA A 78 4.32 4.13 11.75
N LEU A 79 3.14 3.58 11.39
CA LEU A 79 2.74 3.38 9.99
C LEU A 79 2.61 4.70 9.22
N ILE A 80 2.11 5.75 9.85
CA ILE A 80 2.01 7.09 9.25
C ILE A 80 3.41 7.68 9.05
N ALA A 81 4.29 7.56 10.04
CA ALA A 81 5.66 8.05 9.92
C ALA A 81 6.42 7.37 8.76
N GLU A 82 6.22 6.06 8.55
CA GLU A 82 6.77 5.34 7.39
C GLU A 82 6.27 5.91 6.06
N LEU A 83 4.96 6.15 5.94
CA LEU A 83 4.37 6.77 4.75
C LEU A 83 4.86 8.20 4.52
N GLN A 84 5.00 8.99 5.57
CA GLN A 84 5.49 10.37 5.48
C GLN A 84 6.95 10.42 5.03
N ALA A 85 7.78 9.52 5.53
CA ALA A 85 9.21 9.44 5.21
C ALA A 85 9.48 8.93 3.78
N ALA A 86 8.57 8.16 3.19
CA ALA A 86 8.76 7.58 1.87
C ALA A 86 8.57 8.62 0.75
N ASP A 87 9.45 8.60 -0.25
CA ASP A 87 9.29 9.30 -1.52
C ASP A 87 8.48 8.43 -2.51
N THR A 88 8.73 7.12 -2.45
CA THR A 88 8.08 6.12 -3.30
C THR A 88 7.42 5.05 -2.45
N LEU A 89 6.15 4.74 -2.76
CA LEU A 89 5.38 3.66 -2.18
C LEU A 89 5.28 2.51 -3.18
N VAL A 90 5.66 1.30 -2.77
CA VAL A 90 5.45 0.06 -3.55
C VAL A 90 4.46 -0.81 -2.79
N LEU A 91 3.30 -1.09 -3.38
CA LEU A 91 2.28 -1.97 -2.81
C LEU A 91 2.27 -3.29 -3.56
N SER A 92 2.61 -4.41 -2.91
CA SER A 92 2.61 -5.76 -3.48
C SER A 92 1.41 -6.55 -2.98
N LEU A 93 0.37 -6.62 -3.80
CA LEU A 93 -0.97 -7.01 -3.38
C LEU A 93 -1.49 -8.23 -4.15
N PRO A 94 -2.02 -9.24 -3.47
CA PRO A 94 -2.89 -10.23 -4.11
C PRO A 94 -4.34 -9.72 -4.13
N VAL A 95 -5.13 -10.20 -5.08
CA VAL A 95 -6.59 -10.10 -5.02
C VAL A 95 -7.13 -11.30 -4.26
N TYR A 96 -7.84 -11.04 -3.16
CA TYR A 96 -8.58 -12.06 -2.41
C TYR A 96 -10.07 -11.75 -2.44
N ASN A 97 -10.87 -12.72 -2.87
CA ASN A 97 -12.33 -12.55 -2.95
C ASN A 97 -12.73 -11.24 -3.67
N PHE A 98 -12.13 -11.00 -4.84
CA PHE A 98 -12.38 -9.84 -5.74
C PHE A 98 -11.88 -8.49 -5.22
N THR A 99 -11.22 -8.43 -4.07
CA THR A 99 -10.78 -7.16 -3.46
C THR A 99 -9.45 -7.33 -2.73
N MET A 100 -9.15 -6.43 -1.80
CA MET A 100 -7.91 -6.40 -1.04
C MET A 100 -7.90 -7.46 0.09
N PRO A 101 -6.71 -7.89 0.52
CA PRO A 101 -6.55 -8.59 1.79
C PRO A 101 -7.06 -7.73 2.97
N SER A 102 -7.67 -8.38 3.98
CA SER A 102 -8.17 -7.69 5.18
C SER A 102 -7.08 -6.91 5.92
N THR A 103 -5.84 -7.40 5.88
CA THR A 103 -4.68 -6.73 6.47
C THR A 103 -4.36 -5.40 5.78
N LEU A 104 -4.55 -5.30 4.46
CA LEU A 104 -4.42 -4.03 3.75
C LEU A 104 -5.54 -3.05 4.14
N LYS A 105 -6.77 -3.54 4.35
CA LYS A 105 -7.85 -2.68 4.83
C LYS A 105 -7.58 -2.18 6.25
N ALA A 106 -7.09 -3.04 7.16
CA ALA A 106 -6.69 -2.64 8.50
C ALA A 106 -5.57 -1.58 8.48
N TRP A 107 -4.55 -1.78 7.63
CA TRP A 107 -3.51 -0.78 7.41
C TRP A 107 -4.07 0.55 6.93
N ALA A 108 -4.95 0.53 5.93
CA ALA A 108 -5.55 1.74 5.38
C ALA A 108 -6.35 2.52 6.44
N ASP A 109 -7.11 1.82 7.30
CA ASP A 109 -7.87 2.44 8.39
C ASP A 109 -6.97 3.07 9.46
N LEU A 110 -5.79 2.49 9.69
CA LEU A 110 -4.81 3.02 10.64
C LEU A 110 -4.06 4.25 10.12
N VAL A 111 -3.77 4.31 8.80
CA VAL A 111 -3.00 5.42 8.22
C VAL A 111 -3.86 6.59 7.76
N ALA A 112 -5.16 6.41 7.57
CA ALA A 112 -6.09 7.50 7.24
C ALA A 112 -6.42 8.31 8.50
N ARG A 113 -5.64 9.37 8.76
CA ARG A 113 -5.79 10.22 9.94
C ARG A 113 -6.04 11.66 9.56
N ALA A 114 -7.17 12.21 10.02
CA ALA A 114 -7.51 13.62 9.83
C ALA A 114 -6.47 14.53 10.50
N GLY A 115 -6.06 15.58 9.81
CA GLY A 115 -5.03 16.51 10.27
C GLY A 115 -3.58 16.01 10.09
N THR A 116 -3.37 14.75 9.63
CA THR A 116 -2.04 14.16 9.49
C THR A 116 -1.78 13.64 8.08
N THR A 117 -2.65 12.81 7.52
CA THR A 117 -2.52 12.27 6.16
C THR A 117 -3.55 12.83 5.19
N PHE A 118 -4.61 13.40 5.69
CA PHE A 118 -5.58 14.20 4.96
C PHE A 118 -6.20 15.26 5.89
N ARG A 119 -6.90 16.25 5.33
CA ARG A 119 -7.69 17.23 6.08
C ARG A 119 -9.00 17.52 5.38
N TYR A 120 -9.99 17.99 6.12
CA TYR A 120 -11.23 18.52 5.55
C TYR A 120 -11.07 20.03 5.30
N THR A 121 -11.51 20.48 4.13
CA THR A 121 -11.58 21.89 3.73
C THR A 121 -13.00 22.24 3.32
N GLU A 122 -13.27 23.52 3.07
CA GLU A 122 -14.58 23.95 2.55
C GLU A 122 -14.92 23.35 1.19
N SER A 123 -13.90 22.99 0.39
CA SER A 123 -14.05 22.35 -0.93
C SER A 123 -14.05 20.82 -0.87
N GLY A 124 -13.94 20.21 0.31
CA GLY A 124 -13.90 18.76 0.51
C GLY A 124 -12.59 18.28 1.13
N PRO A 125 -12.35 16.96 1.13
CA PRO A 125 -11.12 16.40 1.67
C PRO A 125 -9.92 16.74 0.77
N GLU A 126 -8.79 17.03 1.43
CA GLU A 126 -7.49 17.30 0.81
C GLU A 126 -6.43 16.37 1.39
N GLY A 127 -5.74 15.61 0.54
CA GLY A 127 -4.66 14.73 0.95
C GLY A 127 -3.37 15.49 1.24
N LEU A 128 -2.65 15.07 2.27
CA LEU A 128 -1.44 15.72 2.76
C LEU A 128 -0.14 15.01 2.36
N LEU A 129 -0.23 13.78 1.82
CA LEU A 129 0.92 12.98 1.37
C LEU A 129 1.24 13.28 -0.12
N THR A 130 1.48 14.55 -0.43
CA THR A 130 1.73 15.01 -1.80
C THR A 130 3.18 14.77 -2.24
N GLY A 131 3.43 14.80 -3.57
CA GLY A 131 4.77 14.67 -4.14
C GLY A 131 5.34 13.25 -4.11
N LYS A 132 4.52 12.25 -3.78
CA LYS A 132 4.93 10.85 -3.73
C LYS A 132 4.44 10.10 -4.97
N LYS A 133 5.23 9.10 -5.41
CA LYS A 133 4.83 8.15 -6.44
C LYS A 133 4.45 6.82 -5.80
N ALA A 134 3.38 6.19 -6.29
CA ALA A 134 2.98 4.85 -5.88
C ALA A 134 3.04 3.88 -7.07
N TYR A 135 3.72 2.76 -6.86
CA TYR A 135 3.65 1.59 -7.72
C TYR A 135 2.81 0.52 -7.04
N VAL A 136 1.86 -0.03 -7.76
CA VAL A 136 0.97 -1.08 -7.27
C VAL A 136 1.16 -2.34 -8.11
N VAL A 137 1.79 -3.34 -7.52
CA VAL A 137 1.98 -4.66 -8.14
C VAL A 137 0.87 -5.57 -7.68
N ILE A 138 0.00 -5.99 -8.61
CA ILE A 138 -1.17 -6.82 -8.30
C ILE A 138 -1.00 -8.20 -8.92
N ALA A 139 -1.26 -9.24 -8.12
CA ALA A 139 -1.41 -10.61 -8.61
C ALA A 139 -2.83 -11.12 -8.33
N SER A 140 -3.50 -11.63 -9.36
CA SER A 140 -4.84 -12.19 -9.26
C SER A 140 -4.92 -13.55 -9.93
N GLY A 141 -5.51 -14.55 -9.24
CA GLY A 141 -5.76 -15.87 -9.80
C GLY A 141 -6.73 -15.87 -10.98
N GLY A 142 -7.85 -15.15 -10.85
CA GLY A 142 -8.91 -15.18 -11.84
C GLY A 142 -9.64 -13.85 -12.06
N THR A 143 -9.47 -12.84 -11.19
CA THR A 143 -10.09 -11.52 -11.36
C THR A 143 -9.28 -10.70 -12.36
N PRO A 144 -9.81 -10.37 -13.55
CA PRO A 144 -9.12 -9.47 -14.49
C PRO A 144 -9.08 -8.06 -13.92
N ILE A 145 -7.91 -7.44 -13.93
CA ILE A 145 -7.75 -6.08 -13.42
C ILE A 145 -8.39 -5.07 -14.39
N GLY A 146 -9.17 -4.14 -13.82
CA GLY A 146 -9.97 -3.17 -14.57
C GLY A 146 -11.33 -3.71 -15.05
N SER A 147 -11.70 -4.95 -14.72
CA SER A 147 -13.03 -5.50 -15.01
C SER A 147 -14.08 -5.06 -13.99
N GLU A 148 -15.35 -5.34 -14.27
CA GLU A 148 -16.49 -5.02 -13.40
C GLU A 148 -16.42 -5.72 -12.02
N ILE A 149 -15.64 -6.81 -11.91
CA ILE A 149 -15.43 -7.54 -10.66
C ILE A 149 -14.10 -7.20 -9.97
N ASP A 150 -13.37 -6.23 -10.46
CA ASP A 150 -12.17 -5.66 -9.80
C ASP A 150 -12.60 -4.57 -8.81
N PHE A 151 -12.78 -4.94 -7.57
CA PHE A 151 -13.08 -3.99 -6.49
C PHE A 151 -11.82 -3.50 -5.77
N LEU A 152 -10.64 -4.01 -6.09
CA LEU A 152 -9.39 -3.57 -5.49
C LEU A 152 -8.88 -2.27 -6.13
N THR A 153 -8.71 -2.27 -7.44
CA THR A 153 -8.02 -1.19 -8.15
C THR A 153 -8.75 0.16 -8.05
N PRO A 154 -10.08 0.27 -8.29
CA PRO A 154 -10.78 1.53 -8.16
C PRO A 154 -10.75 2.08 -6.74
N TRP A 155 -10.93 1.20 -5.74
CA TRP A 155 -10.86 1.59 -4.34
C TRP A 155 -9.47 2.11 -3.98
N LEU A 156 -8.41 1.41 -4.39
CA LEU A 156 -7.03 1.76 -4.04
C LEU A 156 -6.61 3.09 -4.67
N ARG A 157 -6.96 3.33 -5.94
CA ARG A 157 -6.72 4.63 -6.60
C ARG A 157 -7.43 5.76 -5.87
N HIS A 158 -8.69 5.55 -5.49
CA HIS A 158 -9.45 6.53 -4.74
C HIS A 158 -8.81 6.80 -3.37
N PHE A 159 -8.44 5.74 -2.64
CA PHE A 159 -7.84 5.84 -1.32
C PHE A 159 -6.48 6.55 -1.35
N LEU A 160 -5.59 6.19 -2.27
CA LEU A 160 -4.30 6.87 -2.43
C LEU A 160 -4.47 8.35 -2.80
N GLY A 161 -5.38 8.64 -3.72
CA GLY A 161 -5.73 10.02 -4.09
C GLY A 161 -6.31 10.82 -2.92
N PHE A 162 -7.15 10.20 -2.09
CA PHE A 162 -7.67 10.79 -0.86
C PHE A 162 -6.55 11.16 0.14
N LEU A 163 -5.47 10.39 0.18
CA LEU A 163 -4.28 10.71 0.98
C LEU A 163 -3.34 11.72 0.30
N GLY A 164 -3.56 12.06 -0.98
CA GLY A 164 -2.72 13.00 -1.75
C GLY A 164 -1.70 12.34 -2.69
N ILE A 165 -1.68 11.00 -2.77
CA ILE A 165 -0.80 10.25 -3.67
C ILE A 165 -1.55 10.02 -4.98
N THR A 166 -1.32 10.88 -5.97
CA THR A 166 -2.05 10.89 -7.24
C THR A 166 -1.27 10.27 -8.41
N ASP A 167 0.05 10.21 -8.32
CA ASP A 167 0.90 9.50 -9.31
C ASP A 167 0.92 8.01 -8.96
N VAL A 168 0.01 7.23 -9.58
CA VAL A 168 -0.20 5.81 -9.28
C VAL A 168 -0.07 4.98 -10.55
N GLU A 169 0.97 4.15 -10.59
CA GLU A 169 1.24 3.20 -11.67
C GLU A 169 0.90 1.77 -11.23
N ILE A 170 0.12 1.05 -12.03
CA ILE A 170 -0.33 -0.32 -11.73
C ILE A 170 0.34 -1.29 -12.67
N ILE A 171 0.95 -2.33 -12.10
CA ILE A 171 1.56 -3.47 -12.80
C ILE A 171 0.79 -4.72 -12.37
N ALA A 172 0.10 -5.36 -13.30
CA ALA A 172 -0.77 -6.48 -12.99
C ALA A 172 -0.29 -7.78 -13.63
N ALA A 173 -0.32 -8.86 -12.85
CA ALA A 173 -0.30 -10.23 -13.31
C ALA A 173 -1.64 -10.86 -12.93
N ASP A 174 -2.64 -10.75 -13.79
CA ASP A 174 -4.00 -11.21 -13.54
C ASP A 174 -4.37 -12.47 -14.33
N GLY A 175 -5.32 -13.26 -13.83
CA GLY A 175 -5.69 -14.54 -14.43
C GLY A 175 -4.56 -15.58 -14.41
N ILE A 176 -3.66 -15.50 -13.44
CA ILE A 176 -2.45 -16.36 -13.37
C ILE A 176 -2.75 -17.83 -13.11
N MET A 177 -3.97 -18.19 -12.79
CA MET A 177 -4.42 -19.61 -12.71
C MET A 177 -4.94 -20.15 -14.04
N GLY A 178 -5.00 -19.33 -15.08
CA GLY A 178 -5.35 -19.74 -16.45
C GLY A 178 -4.20 -20.44 -17.19
N ILE A 179 -4.48 -20.88 -18.42
CA ILE A 179 -3.52 -21.59 -19.27
C ILE A 179 -2.29 -20.71 -19.61
N ASP A 180 -2.47 -19.41 -19.69
CA ASP A 180 -1.45 -18.39 -20.01
C ASP A 180 -0.86 -17.71 -18.77
N GLY A 181 -1.08 -18.27 -17.58
CA GLY A 181 -0.70 -17.66 -16.31
C GLY A 181 0.78 -17.34 -16.19
N GLU A 182 1.67 -18.24 -16.62
CA GLU A 182 3.11 -18.00 -16.60
C GLU A 182 3.51 -16.85 -17.55
N GLN A 183 2.88 -16.77 -18.72
CA GLN A 183 3.14 -15.70 -19.70
C GLN A 183 2.72 -14.34 -19.13
N LYS A 184 1.63 -14.27 -18.37
CA LYS A 184 1.16 -13.03 -17.71
C LYS A 184 2.10 -12.59 -16.60
N ILE A 185 2.63 -13.52 -15.81
CA ILE A 185 3.65 -13.22 -14.81
C ILE A 185 4.91 -12.68 -15.48
N GLU A 186 5.37 -13.31 -16.56
CA GLU A 186 6.55 -12.86 -17.31
C GLU A 186 6.32 -11.49 -17.95
N ALA A 187 5.15 -11.23 -18.51
CA ALA A 187 4.80 -9.91 -19.07
C ALA A 187 4.83 -8.81 -18.00
N ALA A 188 4.32 -9.07 -16.81
CA ALA A 188 4.41 -8.14 -15.68
C ALA A 188 5.88 -7.91 -15.24
N ALA A 189 6.69 -8.98 -15.22
CA ALA A 189 8.11 -8.86 -14.92
C ALA A 189 8.85 -8.04 -15.97
N GLN A 190 8.50 -8.20 -17.25
CA GLN A 190 9.07 -7.44 -18.34
C GLN A 190 8.66 -5.96 -18.31
N THR A 191 7.43 -5.66 -17.93
CA THR A 191 6.98 -4.27 -17.68
C THR A 191 7.87 -3.61 -16.63
N ILE A 192 8.18 -4.31 -15.53
CA ILE A 192 9.08 -3.80 -14.48
C ILE A 192 10.48 -3.49 -15.03
N GLU A 193 11.04 -4.36 -15.88
CA GLU A 193 12.38 -4.14 -16.45
C GLU A 193 12.43 -2.90 -17.36
N THR A 194 11.34 -2.56 -18.01
CA THR A 194 11.26 -1.42 -18.94
C THR A 194 10.97 -0.09 -18.25
N LEU A 195 10.65 -0.10 -16.94
CA LEU A 195 10.46 1.14 -16.19
C LEU A 195 11.74 1.99 -16.22
N ALA A 196 11.58 3.27 -16.48
CA ALA A 196 12.66 4.23 -16.31
C ALA A 196 13.00 4.32 -14.80
N ALA A 197 14.26 4.15 -14.50
CA ALA A 197 14.77 4.32 -13.14
C ALA A 197 14.78 5.80 -12.72
#